data_8ac97e508d6846988c6b175392aec9c4
#
_entry.id   8ac97e508d6846988c6b175392aec9c4
#
_cell.length_a   1.000
_cell.length_b   1.000
_cell.length_c   1.000
_cell.angle_alpha   90.00
_cell.angle_beta   90.00
_cell.angle_gamma   90.00
#
_symmetry.space_group_name_H-M   'P 1'
#
loop_
_entity.id
_entity.type
_entity.pdbx_description
1 polymer ?
#
loop_
_entity_poly.entity_id
_entity_poly.type
_entity_poly.pdbx_seq_one_letter_code
_entity_poly.pdbx_strand_id
1 'polypeptide(L)'
;MSSKVINQELKEAIQRKGMTQVTLSKGTFRAKTTINGYFRGDPAPVEAMEDMATYLDDSLFSQDMSHKVFSVIPPMRSDVYQQSPHTLDIIHKLETEERKSRKNRAMLLLTKNSEALTEQDKEEILDYALNFLDEVFIETRCIVSILEKVNLSLMSAVQQRVPHWKRQKYMGGE
;
A
#
# COMPACT_ATOMS: atom_id res chain seq x y z
N MET A 1 9.67 15.18 15.42
CA MET A 1 9.06 13.96 14.88
C MET A 1 7.81 14.35 14.10
N SER A 2 7.58 13.76 12.94
CA SER A 2 6.38 14.07 12.14
C SER A 2 5.16 13.40 12.76
N SER A 3 4.07 14.16 12.96
CA SER A 3 2.79 13.63 13.42
C SER A 3 1.75 13.81 12.32
N LYS A 4 0.81 12.89 12.19
CA LYS A 4 -0.23 12.90 11.15
C LYS A 4 -1.62 12.72 11.76
N VAL A 5 -2.62 13.36 11.15
CA VAL A 5 -4.03 13.10 11.48
C VAL A 5 -4.45 11.81 10.78
N ILE A 6 -5.01 10.87 11.55
CA ILE A 6 -5.34 9.50 11.12
C ILE A 6 -6.73 9.05 11.57
N ASN A 7 -7.56 9.98 11.99
CA ASN A 7 -8.84 9.69 12.65
C ASN A 7 -9.82 8.90 11.77
N GLN A 8 -9.85 9.17 10.47
CA GLN A 8 -10.73 8.45 9.54
C GLN A 8 -10.23 7.03 9.31
N GLU A 9 -8.96 6.87 8.95
CA GLU A 9 -8.33 5.57 8.68
C GLU A 9 -8.41 4.66 9.92
N LEU A 10 -8.23 5.25 11.10
CA LEU A 10 -8.31 4.52 12.36
C LEU A 10 -9.74 4.05 12.67
N LYS A 11 -10.76 4.88 12.41
CA LYS A 11 -12.18 4.50 12.56
C LYS A 11 -12.54 3.34 11.62
N GLU A 12 -12.15 3.44 10.37
CA GLU A 12 -12.38 2.39 9.38
C GLU A 12 -11.69 1.08 9.76
N ALA A 13 -10.43 1.14 10.22
CA ALA A 13 -9.67 -0.04 10.61
C ALA A 13 -10.28 -0.78 11.80
N ILE A 14 -10.65 -0.08 12.88
CA ILE A 14 -11.31 -0.74 14.03
C ILE A 14 -12.69 -1.30 13.67
N GLN A 15 -13.40 -0.66 12.74
CA GLN A 15 -14.67 -1.17 12.24
C GLN A 15 -14.46 -2.48 11.45
N ARG A 16 -13.50 -2.54 10.54
CA ARG A 16 -13.17 -3.77 9.79
C ARG A 16 -12.75 -4.92 10.71
N LYS A 17 -12.00 -4.61 11.76
CA LYS A 17 -11.50 -5.60 12.73
C LYS A 17 -12.51 -5.93 13.84
N GLY A 18 -13.68 -5.28 13.89
CA GLY A 18 -14.67 -5.47 14.95
C GLY A 18 -14.15 -5.10 16.34
N MET A 19 -13.17 -4.18 16.41
CA MET A 19 -12.51 -3.79 17.67
C MET A 19 -13.13 -2.52 18.26
N THR A 20 -12.81 -2.27 19.53
CA THR A 20 -13.19 -1.03 20.22
C THR A 20 -11.97 -0.16 20.52
N GLN A 21 -12.19 1.14 20.78
CA GLN A 21 -11.12 2.04 21.23
C GLN A 21 -10.47 1.55 22.53
N VAL A 22 -11.25 0.89 23.40
CA VAL A 22 -10.73 0.32 24.66
C VAL A 22 -9.80 -0.86 24.37
N THR A 23 -10.17 -1.73 23.44
CA THR A 23 -9.34 -2.85 23.02
C THR A 23 -8.03 -2.35 22.39
N LEU A 24 -8.11 -1.35 21.52
CA LEU A 24 -6.94 -0.72 20.89
C LEU A 24 -6.01 -0.08 21.94
N SER A 25 -6.57 0.67 22.91
CA SER A 25 -5.81 1.30 24.01
C SER A 25 -5.01 0.26 24.80
N LYS A 26 -5.64 -0.87 25.14
CA LYS A 26 -4.98 -1.96 25.87
C LYS A 26 -3.90 -2.64 25.02
N GLY A 27 -4.19 -2.95 23.76
CA GLY A 27 -3.28 -3.66 22.89
C GLY A 27 -2.05 -2.85 22.46
N THR A 28 -2.18 -1.52 22.41
CA THR A 28 -1.07 -0.61 22.09
C THR A 28 -0.39 -0.02 23.34
N PHE A 29 -0.83 -0.41 24.54
CA PHE A 29 -0.33 0.12 25.82
C PHE A 29 -0.39 1.66 25.92
N ARG A 30 -1.37 2.29 25.22
CA ARG A 30 -1.56 3.75 25.21
C ARG A 30 -2.79 4.12 26.05
N ALA A 31 -2.71 5.28 26.73
CA ALA A 31 -3.82 5.77 27.53
C ALA A 31 -5.09 5.92 26.66
N LYS A 32 -6.26 5.57 27.23
CA LYS A 32 -7.55 5.70 26.53
C LYS A 32 -7.81 7.14 26.07
N THR A 33 -7.38 8.14 26.86
CA THR A 33 -7.50 9.57 26.51
C THR A 33 -6.69 9.91 25.27
N THR A 34 -5.49 9.34 25.12
CA THR A 34 -4.62 9.51 23.94
C THR A 34 -5.27 8.89 22.69
N ILE A 35 -5.75 7.65 22.80
CA ILE A 35 -6.48 6.98 21.70
C ILE A 35 -7.72 7.80 21.32
N ASN A 36 -8.52 8.24 22.28
CA ASN A 36 -9.68 9.10 22.01
C ASN A 36 -9.29 10.42 21.31
N GLY A 37 -8.13 10.98 21.64
CA GLY A 37 -7.57 12.14 20.95
C GLY A 37 -7.38 11.86 19.45
N TYR A 38 -6.72 10.75 19.10
CA TYR A 38 -6.50 10.36 17.70
C TYR A 38 -7.84 10.16 16.95
N PHE A 39 -8.86 9.59 17.60
CA PHE A 39 -10.20 9.48 17.01
C PHE A 39 -10.91 10.81 16.79
N ARG A 40 -10.57 11.87 17.54
CA ARG A 40 -11.10 13.23 17.36
C ARG A 40 -10.32 14.04 16.33
N GLY A 41 -9.12 13.59 15.94
CA GLY A 41 -8.29 14.27 14.97
C GLY A 41 -7.01 14.88 15.55
N ASP A 42 -6.65 14.56 16.80
CA ASP A 42 -5.34 14.93 17.31
C ASP A 42 -4.26 14.21 16.49
N PRO A 43 -3.15 14.85 16.14
CA PRO A 43 -2.09 14.23 15.37
C PRO A 43 -1.41 13.09 16.12
N ALA A 44 -1.30 11.91 15.50
CA ALA A 44 -0.57 10.76 16.03
C ALA A 44 0.90 10.79 15.60
N PRO A 45 1.87 10.59 16.50
CA PRO A 45 3.27 10.43 16.14
C PRO A 45 3.51 9.09 15.41
N VAL A 46 4.61 8.99 14.64
CA VAL A 46 4.93 7.79 13.84
C VAL A 46 4.95 6.52 14.67
N GLU A 47 5.56 6.55 15.86
CA GLU A 47 5.58 5.42 16.80
C GLU A 47 4.17 4.95 17.18
N ALA A 48 3.23 5.88 17.36
CA ALA A 48 1.85 5.51 17.67
C ALA A 48 1.14 4.87 16.46
N MET A 49 1.45 5.34 15.25
CA MET A 49 0.94 4.73 14.02
C MET A 49 1.49 3.32 13.84
N GLU A 50 2.78 3.10 14.12
CA GLU A 50 3.43 1.78 14.07
C GLU A 50 2.80 0.80 15.07
N ASP A 51 2.65 1.20 16.35
CA ASP A 51 2.02 0.35 17.37
C ASP A 51 0.60 -0.04 16.99
N MET A 52 -0.18 0.93 16.49
CA MET A 52 -1.56 0.68 16.06
C MET A 52 -1.63 -0.20 14.81
N ALA A 53 -0.74 0.01 13.83
CA ALA A 53 -0.69 -0.81 12.62
C ALA A 53 -0.30 -2.26 12.95
N THR A 54 0.67 -2.44 13.83
CA THR A 54 1.11 -3.76 14.31
C THR A 54 0.00 -4.49 15.07
N TYR A 55 -0.66 -3.79 15.98
CA TYR A 55 -1.72 -4.40 16.79
C TYR A 55 -2.98 -4.73 15.99
N LEU A 56 -3.39 -3.82 15.10
CA LEU A 56 -4.57 -4.02 14.25
C LEU A 56 -4.34 -5.11 13.21
N ASP A 57 -3.11 -5.26 12.72
CA ASP A 57 -2.78 -6.18 11.61
C ASP A 57 -3.78 -6.03 10.45
N ASP A 58 -4.08 -4.76 10.09
CA ASP A 58 -5.01 -4.38 9.02
C ASP A 58 -4.22 -3.85 7.82
N SER A 59 -4.32 -4.54 6.69
CA SER A 59 -3.55 -4.23 5.47
C SER A 59 -3.78 -2.80 4.96
N LEU A 60 -5.04 -2.35 4.94
CA LEU A 60 -5.38 -1.02 4.42
C LEU A 60 -4.88 0.07 5.37
N PHE A 61 -5.05 -0.11 6.68
CA PHE A 61 -4.53 0.84 7.67
C PHE A 61 -3.00 0.97 7.59
N SER A 62 -2.29 -0.15 7.47
CA SER A 62 -0.82 -0.15 7.35
C SER A 62 -0.36 0.53 6.07
N GLN A 63 -1.06 0.34 4.94
CA GLN A 63 -0.80 1.05 3.69
C GLN A 63 -1.07 2.57 3.83
N ASP A 64 -2.17 2.97 4.50
CA ASP A 64 -2.46 4.37 4.80
C ASP A 64 -1.35 5.03 5.61
N MET A 65 -0.89 4.36 6.68
CA MET A 65 0.19 4.89 7.51
C MET A 65 1.48 5.03 6.72
N SER A 66 1.84 4.03 5.91
CA SER A 66 3.00 4.08 5.02
C SER A 66 2.89 5.22 4.00
N HIS A 67 1.72 5.41 3.40
CA HIS A 67 1.48 6.53 2.48
C HIS A 67 1.60 7.88 3.18
N LYS A 68 0.96 8.06 4.33
CA LYS A 68 0.99 9.33 5.10
C LYS A 68 2.40 9.70 5.57
N VAL A 69 3.24 8.71 5.89
CA VAL A 69 4.59 8.94 6.42
C VAL A 69 5.62 9.03 5.29
N PHE A 70 5.57 8.16 4.30
CA PHE A 70 6.61 7.97 3.30
C PHE A 70 6.17 8.26 1.86
N SER A 71 4.90 8.62 1.64
CA SER A 71 4.33 8.87 0.30
C SER A 71 4.48 7.68 -0.66
N VAL A 72 4.50 6.45 -0.13
CA VAL A 72 4.43 5.25 -0.95
C VAL A 72 3.00 4.99 -1.43
N ILE A 73 2.81 3.99 -2.28
CA ILE A 73 1.51 3.66 -2.89
C ILE A 73 0.41 3.57 -1.81
N PRO A 74 -0.68 4.38 -1.91
CA PRO A 74 -1.80 4.32 -0.98
C PRO A 74 -2.65 3.05 -1.20
N PRO A 75 -3.52 2.68 -0.26
CA PRO A 75 -4.48 1.63 -0.54
C PRO A 75 -5.55 2.12 -1.53
N MET A 76 -5.89 1.29 -2.51
CA MET A 76 -7.00 1.58 -3.41
C MET A 76 -8.33 1.57 -2.64
N ARG A 77 -9.09 2.65 -2.77
CA ARG A 77 -10.49 2.78 -2.36
C ARG A 77 -11.29 3.31 -3.52
N SER A 78 -12.41 2.69 -3.83
CA SER A 78 -13.25 3.11 -4.94
C SER A 78 -14.71 2.94 -4.57
N ASP A 79 -15.51 3.96 -4.83
CA ASP A 79 -16.98 3.91 -4.73
C ASP A 79 -17.62 3.40 -6.04
N VAL A 80 -16.83 3.28 -7.11
CA VAL A 80 -17.28 2.86 -8.43
C VAL A 80 -17.06 1.37 -8.64
N TYR A 81 -15.90 0.84 -8.24
CA TYR A 81 -15.52 -0.54 -8.48
C TYR A 81 -15.64 -1.40 -7.23
N GLN A 82 -16.25 -2.56 -7.37
CA GLN A 82 -16.27 -3.56 -6.30
C GLN A 82 -14.85 -4.00 -5.95
N GLN A 83 -14.59 -4.14 -4.66
CA GLN A 83 -13.27 -4.51 -4.12
C GLN A 83 -13.11 -6.05 -4.01
N SER A 84 -13.80 -6.82 -4.87
CA SER A 84 -13.68 -8.27 -4.91
C SER A 84 -12.44 -8.70 -5.70
N PRO A 85 -11.81 -9.85 -5.37
CA PRO A 85 -10.65 -10.36 -6.12
C PRO A 85 -10.91 -10.45 -7.63
N HIS A 86 -12.09 -10.89 -8.03
CA HIS A 86 -12.45 -11.05 -9.44
C HIS A 86 -12.54 -9.71 -10.18
N THR A 87 -13.19 -8.70 -9.59
CA THR A 87 -13.29 -7.36 -10.19
C THR A 87 -11.91 -6.72 -10.30
N LEU A 88 -11.10 -6.84 -9.25
CA LEU A 88 -9.75 -6.27 -9.23
C LEU A 88 -8.82 -6.96 -10.23
N ASP A 89 -8.95 -8.29 -10.45
CA ASP A 89 -8.19 -9.02 -11.47
C ASP A 89 -8.55 -8.53 -12.90
N ILE A 90 -9.83 -8.23 -13.16
CA ILE A 90 -10.25 -7.65 -14.45
C ILE A 90 -9.62 -6.28 -14.66
N ILE A 91 -9.67 -5.39 -13.65
CA ILE A 91 -9.07 -4.04 -13.75
C ILE A 91 -7.56 -4.16 -13.91
N HIS A 92 -6.89 -5.01 -13.12
CA HIS A 92 -5.47 -5.27 -13.24
C HIS A 92 -5.05 -5.71 -14.66
N LYS A 93 -5.85 -6.56 -15.31
CA LYS A 93 -5.60 -6.97 -16.71
C LYS A 93 -5.66 -5.79 -17.67
N LEU A 94 -6.60 -4.86 -17.48
CA LEU A 94 -6.69 -3.66 -18.33
C LEU A 94 -5.44 -2.79 -18.18
N GLU A 95 -5.01 -2.52 -16.96
CA GLU A 95 -3.78 -1.76 -16.69
C GLU A 95 -2.54 -2.47 -17.24
N THR A 96 -2.48 -3.80 -17.11
CA THR A 96 -1.40 -4.61 -17.68
C THR A 96 -1.34 -4.48 -19.21
N GLU A 97 -2.47 -4.52 -19.91
CA GLU A 97 -2.51 -4.37 -21.37
C GLU A 97 -2.12 -2.95 -21.80
N GLU A 98 -2.56 -1.93 -21.07
CA GLU A 98 -2.14 -0.54 -21.33
C GLU A 98 -0.62 -0.39 -21.21
N ARG A 99 -0.02 -0.83 -20.11
CA ARG A 99 1.42 -0.84 -19.93
C ARG A 99 2.14 -1.62 -21.04
N LYS A 100 1.67 -2.82 -21.39
CA LYS A 100 2.26 -3.65 -22.43
C LYS A 100 2.24 -2.96 -23.79
N SER A 101 1.21 -2.18 -24.11
CA SER A 101 1.13 -1.45 -25.39
C SER A 101 2.27 -0.45 -25.58
N ARG A 102 2.78 0.13 -24.49
CA ARG A 102 3.88 1.11 -24.47
C ARG A 102 5.26 0.46 -24.34
N LYS A 103 5.33 -0.80 -23.90
CA LYS A 103 6.57 -1.48 -23.52
C LYS A 103 7.67 -1.45 -24.60
N ASN A 104 7.32 -1.84 -25.81
CA ASN A 104 8.34 -1.98 -26.88
C ASN A 104 9.02 -0.65 -27.18
N ARG A 105 8.27 0.44 -27.23
CA ARG A 105 8.79 1.78 -27.46
C ARG A 105 9.66 2.24 -26.29
N ALA A 106 9.17 2.10 -25.06
CA ALA A 106 9.93 2.47 -23.88
C ALA A 106 11.22 1.68 -23.74
N MET A 107 11.20 0.36 -24.00
CA MET A 107 12.41 -0.47 -23.96
C MET A 107 13.44 -0.02 -25.00
N LEU A 108 13.02 0.37 -26.20
CA LEU A 108 13.93 0.92 -27.22
C LEU A 108 14.55 2.25 -26.75
N LEU A 109 13.76 3.13 -26.16
CA LEU A 109 14.25 4.42 -25.64
C LEU A 109 15.24 4.25 -24.49
N LEU A 110 15.00 3.28 -23.60
CA LEU A 110 15.89 2.95 -22.49
C LEU A 110 17.26 2.39 -22.92
N THR A 111 17.46 2.03 -24.21
CA THR A 111 18.78 1.67 -24.73
C THR A 111 19.64 2.87 -25.10
N LYS A 112 19.06 4.08 -25.19
CA LYS A 112 19.80 5.31 -25.48
C LYS A 112 20.61 5.74 -24.25
N ASN A 113 21.74 6.37 -24.49
CA ASN A 113 22.46 7.11 -23.46
C ASN A 113 21.60 8.26 -22.93
N SER A 114 21.66 8.55 -21.63
CA SER A 114 20.83 9.59 -21.00
C SER A 114 20.96 10.96 -21.68
N GLU A 115 22.16 11.30 -22.17
CA GLU A 115 22.43 12.56 -22.86
C GLU A 115 21.81 12.63 -24.26
N ALA A 116 21.48 11.47 -24.86
CA ALA A 116 20.85 11.37 -26.18
C ALA A 116 19.32 11.32 -26.14
N LEU A 117 18.73 11.32 -24.94
CA LEU A 117 17.28 11.35 -24.76
C LEU A 117 16.75 12.76 -24.98
N THR A 118 15.80 12.91 -25.90
CA THR A 118 15.02 14.14 -26.05
C THR A 118 14.01 14.28 -24.91
N GLU A 119 13.43 15.46 -24.71
CA GLU A 119 12.35 15.64 -23.71
C GLU A 119 11.15 14.74 -24.02
N GLN A 120 10.79 14.56 -25.29
CA GLN A 120 9.73 13.65 -25.72
C GLN A 120 10.08 12.18 -25.39
N ASP A 121 11.32 11.75 -25.56
CA ASP A 121 11.75 10.40 -25.17
C ASP A 121 11.60 10.19 -23.65
N LYS A 122 11.93 11.21 -22.85
CA LYS A 122 11.78 11.17 -21.38
C LYS A 122 10.32 11.09 -20.96
N GLU A 123 9.43 11.85 -21.62
CA GLU A 123 7.98 11.78 -21.38
C GLU A 123 7.43 10.39 -21.71
N GLU A 124 7.80 9.78 -22.85
CA GLU A 124 7.37 8.42 -23.19
C GLU A 124 7.87 7.36 -22.18
N ILE A 125 9.10 7.50 -21.69
CA ILE A 125 9.66 6.63 -20.63
C ILE A 125 8.88 6.84 -19.32
N LEU A 126 8.60 8.09 -18.96
CA LEU A 126 7.82 8.41 -17.75
C LEU A 126 6.41 7.83 -17.85
N ASP A 127 5.72 8.02 -18.96
CA ASP A 127 4.38 7.46 -19.18
C ASP A 127 4.36 5.93 -19.00
N TYR A 128 5.37 5.25 -19.55
CA TYR A 128 5.50 3.81 -19.35
C TYR A 128 5.69 3.44 -17.87
N ALA A 129 6.50 4.20 -17.13
CA ALA A 129 6.73 3.99 -15.72
C ALA A 129 5.47 4.27 -14.87
N LEU A 130 4.69 5.29 -15.22
CA LEU A 130 3.42 5.62 -14.56
C LEU A 130 2.38 4.53 -14.79
N ASN A 131 2.23 4.02 -16.04
CA ASN A 131 1.34 2.88 -16.29
C ASN A 131 1.77 1.62 -15.51
N PHE A 132 3.08 1.43 -15.30
CA PHE A 132 3.57 0.34 -14.44
C PHE A 132 3.17 0.56 -12.99
N LEU A 133 3.19 1.81 -12.53
CA LEU A 133 2.75 2.16 -11.18
C LEU A 133 1.24 1.95 -10.98
N ASP A 134 0.42 2.27 -11.99
CA ASP A 134 -1.02 2.03 -11.98
C ASP A 134 -1.33 0.53 -11.88
N GLU A 135 -0.62 -0.31 -12.65
CA GLU A 135 -0.70 -1.77 -12.55
C GLU A 135 -0.39 -2.26 -11.13
N VAL A 136 0.73 -1.81 -10.54
CA VAL A 136 1.14 -2.20 -9.17
C VAL A 136 0.13 -1.73 -8.12
N PHE A 137 -0.47 -0.56 -8.30
CA PHE A 137 -1.51 -0.02 -7.41
C PHE A 137 -2.73 -0.96 -7.34
N ILE A 138 -3.26 -1.37 -8.50
CA ILE A 138 -4.39 -2.30 -8.58
C ILE A 138 -3.99 -3.70 -8.11
N GLU A 139 -2.83 -4.20 -8.54
CA GLU A 139 -2.30 -5.50 -8.14
C GLU A 139 -2.17 -5.63 -6.62
N THR A 140 -1.65 -4.60 -5.97
CA THR A 140 -1.51 -4.58 -4.51
C THR A 140 -2.88 -4.74 -3.84
N ARG A 141 -3.91 -4.05 -4.30
CA ARG A 141 -5.27 -4.18 -3.77
C ARG A 141 -5.87 -5.56 -4.07
N CYS A 142 -5.61 -6.11 -5.27
CA CYS A 142 -6.04 -7.45 -5.63
C CYS A 142 -5.44 -8.50 -4.68
N ILE A 143 -4.12 -8.43 -4.42
CA ILE A 143 -3.45 -9.31 -3.46
C ILE A 143 -4.09 -9.19 -2.07
N VAL A 144 -4.30 -7.98 -1.57
CA VAL A 144 -4.96 -7.75 -0.27
C VAL A 144 -6.34 -8.39 -0.24
N SER A 145 -7.17 -8.22 -1.30
CA SER A 145 -8.51 -8.78 -1.36
C SER A 145 -8.53 -10.33 -1.38
N ILE A 146 -7.49 -10.96 -1.95
CA ILE A 146 -7.31 -12.42 -1.90
C ILE A 146 -6.92 -12.87 -0.49
N LEU A 147 -5.96 -12.18 0.13
CA LEU A 147 -5.50 -12.48 1.48
C LEU A 147 -6.61 -12.34 2.53
N GLU A 148 -7.49 -11.35 2.37
CA GLU A 148 -8.69 -11.17 3.20
C GLU A 148 -9.60 -12.42 3.22
N LYS A 149 -9.64 -13.21 2.12
CA LYS A 149 -10.42 -14.46 2.05
C LYS A 149 -9.88 -15.59 2.93
N VAL A 150 -8.61 -15.51 3.27
CA VAL A 150 -7.93 -16.48 4.14
C VAL A 150 -7.55 -15.88 5.50
N ASN A 151 -8.12 -14.72 5.84
CA ASN A 151 -7.88 -13.98 7.08
C ASN A 151 -6.39 -13.68 7.35
N LEU A 152 -5.63 -13.38 6.29
CA LEU A 152 -4.22 -13.03 6.38
C LEU A 152 -4.01 -11.57 5.98
N SER A 153 -3.21 -10.85 6.76
CA SER A 153 -2.82 -9.48 6.38
C SER A 153 -1.69 -9.48 5.35
N LEU A 154 -1.55 -8.36 4.62
CA LEU A 154 -0.43 -8.16 3.70
C LEU A 154 0.91 -8.21 4.45
N MET A 155 1.00 -7.62 5.66
CA MET A 155 2.23 -7.62 6.45
C MET A 155 2.63 -9.03 6.84
N SER A 156 1.71 -9.84 7.32
CA SER A 156 1.94 -11.24 7.67
C SER A 156 2.31 -12.08 6.45
N ALA A 157 1.69 -11.84 5.29
CA ALA A 157 2.05 -12.50 4.03
C ALA A 157 3.46 -12.12 3.57
N VAL A 158 3.83 -10.84 3.65
CA VAL A 158 5.18 -10.36 3.33
C VAL A 158 6.21 -11.03 4.23
N GLN A 159 5.98 -11.07 5.55
CA GLN A 159 6.89 -11.75 6.49
C GLN A 159 7.10 -13.23 6.14
N GLN A 160 6.04 -13.94 5.74
CA GLN A 160 6.15 -15.32 5.28
C GLN A 160 6.95 -15.47 3.97
N ARG A 161 6.93 -14.45 3.09
CA ARG A 161 7.64 -14.45 1.80
C ARG A 161 9.10 -13.99 1.87
N VAL A 162 9.48 -13.17 2.86
CA VAL A 162 10.87 -12.68 3.02
C VAL A 162 11.92 -13.80 2.96
N PRO A 163 11.79 -14.95 3.66
CA PRO A 163 12.78 -16.03 3.55
C PRO A 163 12.92 -16.59 2.14
N HIS A 164 11.82 -16.63 1.36
CA HIS A 164 11.86 -17.05 -0.04
C HIS A 164 12.62 -16.05 -0.88
N TRP A 165 12.33 -14.75 -0.75
CA TRP A 165 13.00 -13.69 -1.52
C TRP A 165 14.51 -13.61 -1.20
N LYS A 166 14.90 -13.84 0.05
CA LYS A 166 16.32 -13.97 0.43
C LYS A 166 16.98 -15.17 -0.28
N ARG A 167 16.34 -16.36 -0.30
CA ARG A 167 16.88 -17.53 -1.02
C ARG A 167 17.02 -17.30 -2.52
N GLN A 168 16.10 -16.52 -3.13
CA GLN A 168 16.18 -16.13 -4.54
C GLN A 168 17.15 -14.97 -4.81
N LYS A 169 17.80 -14.43 -3.78
CA LYS A 169 18.70 -13.29 -3.86
C LYS A 169 18.04 -12.00 -4.40
N TYR A 170 16.71 -11.87 -4.25
CA TYR A 170 15.98 -10.64 -4.59
C TYR A 170 16.16 -9.57 -3.50
N MET A 171 16.53 -9.97 -2.31
CA MET A 171 16.87 -9.08 -1.20
C MET A 171 18.31 -9.34 -0.80
N GLY A 172 19.06 -8.26 -0.53
CA GLY A 172 20.35 -8.34 0.13
C GLY A 172 20.16 -9.04 1.48
N GLY A 173 21.04 -9.95 1.81
CA GLY A 173 20.86 -10.72 3.01
C GLY A 173 22.14 -10.87 3.81
N GLU A 174 22.02 -10.84 5.10
CA GLU A 174 22.77 -11.69 6.00
C GLU A 174 22.00 -13.01 6.16
#